data_503d6587eb35a874275c3328234f2b3a
#
_entry.id   503d6587eb35a874275c3328234f2b3a
#
_cell.length_a   1.000
_cell.length_b   1.000
_cell.length_c   1.000
_cell.angle_alpha   90.00
_cell.angle_beta   90.00
_cell.angle_gamma   90.00
#
_symmetry.space_group_name_H-M   'P 1'
#
loop_
_entity.id
_entity.type
_entity.pdbx_description
1 polymer ?
#
loop_
_entity_poly.entity_id
_entity_poly.type
_entity_poly.pdbx_seq_one_letter_code
_entity_poly.pdbx_strand_id
1 'polypeptide(L)'
;MTIYIFLSRAFSILTFISLMGCLFISSVSVSAVPILQPGAPGEATRELDAETAVDIANSSYTVADVEFMQDMIIHHHQALLMSRLAVPSTNNQAILDLAGRIDVSQKDEISFMQGWLQERKEHAPDPSAEHSEHTH
;
A
#
# COMPACT_ATOMS: atom_id res chain seq x y z
N MET A 1 -57.14 -10.79 43.57
CA MET A 1 -56.77 -11.02 42.14
C MET A 1 -56.45 -9.74 41.38
N THR A 2 -56.68 -8.55 41.90
CA THR A 2 -56.49 -7.25 41.20
C THR A 2 -55.10 -6.66 41.35
N ILE A 3 -54.35 -6.98 42.39
CA ILE A 3 -53.03 -6.43 42.69
C ILE A 3 -51.91 -7.00 41.76
N TYR A 4 -52.04 -8.27 41.33
CA TYR A 4 -51.05 -8.92 40.46
C TYR A 4 -51.04 -8.36 39.04
N ILE A 5 -52.11 -7.83 38.56
CA ILE A 5 -52.21 -7.26 37.19
C ILE A 5 -51.52 -5.89 37.12
N PHE A 6 -51.50 -5.12 38.23
CA PHE A 6 -50.85 -3.80 38.24
C PHE A 6 -49.32 -3.90 38.30
N LEU A 7 -48.75 -4.88 39.01
CA LEU A 7 -47.28 -5.06 39.05
C LEU A 7 -46.72 -5.57 37.73
N SER A 8 -47.47 -6.43 37.02
CA SER A 8 -47.02 -6.98 35.73
C SER A 8 -46.95 -5.91 34.63
N ARG A 9 -47.84 -4.91 34.66
CA ARG A 9 -47.85 -3.83 33.66
C ARG A 9 -46.77 -2.79 33.94
N ALA A 10 -46.44 -2.52 35.18
CA ALA A 10 -45.33 -1.59 35.55
C ALA A 10 -43.97 -2.15 35.18
N PHE A 11 -43.76 -3.47 35.29
CA PHE A 11 -42.51 -4.12 34.93
C PHE A 11 -42.30 -4.17 33.42
N SER A 12 -43.37 -4.33 32.63
CA SER A 12 -43.29 -4.33 31.15
C SER A 12 -42.98 -2.96 30.56
N ILE A 13 -43.43 -1.87 31.19
CA ILE A 13 -43.14 -0.51 30.72
C ILE A 13 -41.71 -0.11 31.05
N LEU A 14 -41.17 -0.53 32.20
CA LEU A 14 -39.77 -0.22 32.58
C LEU A 14 -38.74 -0.94 31.69
N THR A 15 -39.04 -2.17 31.24
CA THR A 15 -38.16 -2.91 30.31
C THR A 15 -38.21 -2.34 28.91
N PHE A 16 -39.31 -1.78 28.45
CA PHE A 16 -39.39 -1.13 27.13
C PHE A 16 -38.65 0.19 27.08
N ILE A 17 -38.64 0.97 28.16
CA ILE A 17 -37.88 2.23 28.22
C ILE A 17 -36.39 1.98 28.30
N SER A 18 -35.92 0.91 28.95
CA SER A 18 -34.51 0.55 29.01
C SER A 18 -33.98 0.02 27.68
N LEU A 19 -34.78 -0.59 26.82
CA LEU A 19 -34.38 -1.12 25.51
C LEU A 19 -34.32 -0.04 24.42
N MET A 20 -35.05 1.07 24.61
CA MET A 20 -35.05 2.18 23.65
C MET A 20 -33.91 3.21 23.89
N GLY A 21 -33.24 3.13 25.04
CA GLY A 21 -32.13 4.04 25.39
C GLY A 21 -30.77 3.67 24.83
N CYS A 22 -30.61 2.52 24.16
CA CYS A 22 -29.29 1.99 23.76
C CYS A 22 -28.98 2.15 22.26
N LEU A 23 -29.76 2.91 21.48
CA LEU A 23 -29.57 3.07 20.03
C LEU A 23 -29.10 4.46 19.60
N PHE A 24 -28.51 5.25 20.50
CA PHE A 24 -27.69 6.39 20.08
C PHE A 24 -26.25 5.92 19.85
N ILE A 25 -26.04 5.15 18.77
CA ILE A 25 -24.72 4.97 18.20
C ILE A 25 -24.33 6.34 17.64
N SER A 26 -23.55 7.09 18.42
CA SER A 26 -22.92 8.32 17.94
C SER A 26 -22.03 7.92 16.76
N SER A 27 -22.48 8.22 15.54
CA SER A 27 -21.66 8.11 14.33
C SER A 27 -20.49 9.06 14.50
N VAL A 28 -19.33 8.54 14.86
CA VAL A 28 -18.07 9.28 14.78
C VAL A 28 -17.81 9.49 13.31
N SER A 29 -18.09 10.68 12.80
CA SER A 29 -17.66 11.07 11.46
C SER A 29 -16.15 11.18 11.48
N VAL A 30 -15.45 10.16 10.99
CA VAL A 30 -14.04 10.25 10.66
C VAL A 30 -13.94 11.19 9.47
N SER A 31 -13.49 12.42 9.71
CA SER A 31 -13.18 13.37 8.64
C SER A 31 -11.95 12.80 7.91
N ALA A 32 -12.15 12.30 6.69
CA ALA A 32 -11.05 11.87 5.86
C ALA A 32 -10.15 13.08 5.56
N VAL A 33 -8.84 12.88 5.64
CA VAL A 33 -7.87 13.91 5.23
C VAL A 33 -8.03 14.14 3.73
N PRO A 34 -8.19 15.39 3.25
CA PRO A 34 -8.37 15.66 1.84
C PRO A 34 -7.13 15.25 1.03
N ILE A 35 -7.35 14.59 -0.11
CA ILE A 35 -6.30 14.28 -1.07
C ILE A 35 -6.16 15.48 -2.00
N LEU A 36 -4.98 16.11 -2.01
CA LEU A 36 -4.73 17.29 -2.80
C LEU A 36 -3.88 16.94 -4.04
N GLN A 37 -4.39 17.25 -5.23
CA GLN A 37 -3.63 17.20 -6.47
C GLN A 37 -3.06 18.60 -6.76
N PRO A 38 -1.72 18.78 -6.75
CA PRO A 38 -1.11 20.03 -7.16
C PRO A 38 -1.46 20.38 -8.60
N GLY A 39 -1.80 21.64 -8.85
CA GLY A 39 -1.95 22.16 -10.21
C GLY A 39 -0.61 22.34 -10.91
N ALA A 40 -0.63 22.46 -12.25
CA ALA A 40 0.53 22.91 -13.01
C ALA A 40 0.97 24.33 -12.58
N PRO A 41 2.19 24.78 -12.89
CA PRO A 41 2.62 26.14 -12.56
C PRO A 41 1.61 27.19 -13.06
N GLY A 42 1.00 27.91 -12.10
CA GLY A 42 -0.06 28.90 -12.38
C GLY A 42 -1.48 28.38 -12.26
N GLU A 43 -1.71 27.08 -12.01
CA GLU A 43 -3.01 26.48 -11.76
C GLU A 43 -3.27 26.21 -10.29
N ALA A 44 -4.54 26.24 -9.88
CA ALA A 44 -4.95 25.96 -8.52
C ALA A 44 -4.85 24.47 -8.20
N THR A 45 -4.49 24.15 -6.94
CA THR A 45 -4.58 22.80 -6.38
C THR A 45 -6.05 22.33 -6.36
N ARG A 46 -6.31 21.09 -6.76
CA ARG A 46 -7.63 20.45 -6.68
C ARG A 46 -7.69 19.48 -5.50
N GLU A 47 -8.82 19.47 -4.83
CA GLU A 47 -9.16 18.42 -3.89
C GLU A 47 -9.81 17.25 -4.64
N LEU A 48 -9.35 16.02 -4.36
CA LEU A 48 -9.85 14.79 -4.96
C LEU A 48 -10.55 13.95 -3.88
N ASP A 49 -11.64 13.29 -4.25
CA ASP A 49 -12.14 12.17 -3.48
C ASP A 49 -11.25 10.92 -3.67
N ALA A 50 -11.40 9.95 -2.78
CA ALA A 50 -10.56 8.74 -2.79
C ALA A 50 -10.74 7.91 -4.08
N GLU A 51 -11.96 7.86 -4.63
CA GLU A 51 -12.27 7.10 -5.85
C GLU A 51 -11.57 7.73 -7.06
N THR A 52 -11.72 9.03 -7.23
CA THR A 52 -11.04 9.80 -8.30
C THR A 52 -9.52 9.71 -8.19
N ALA A 53 -8.97 9.76 -6.97
CA ALA A 53 -7.52 9.64 -6.76
C ALA A 53 -7.00 8.25 -7.16
N VAL A 54 -7.73 7.19 -6.83
CA VAL A 54 -7.40 5.81 -7.23
C VAL A 54 -7.52 5.63 -8.73
N ASP A 55 -8.57 6.16 -9.36
CA ASP A 55 -8.75 6.08 -10.81
C ASP A 55 -7.63 6.80 -11.57
N ILE A 56 -7.23 7.98 -11.12
CA ILE A 56 -6.09 8.70 -11.71
C ILE A 56 -4.81 7.88 -11.55
N ALA A 57 -4.57 7.31 -10.37
CA ALA A 57 -3.38 6.50 -10.11
C ALA A 57 -3.33 5.22 -10.95
N ASN A 58 -4.49 4.61 -11.24
CA ASN A 58 -4.58 3.36 -11.99
C ASN A 58 -4.70 3.54 -13.51
N SER A 59 -5.18 4.69 -13.98
CA SER A 59 -5.47 4.91 -15.41
C SER A 59 -4.35 5.64 -16.17
N SER A 60 -3.32 6.14 -15.48
CA SER A 60 -2.34 7.06 -16.06
C SER A 60 -0.92 6.48 -16.15
N TYR A 61 -0.77 5.21 -16.52
CA TYR A 61 0.55 4.72 -16.91
C TYR A 61 0.71 4.72 -18.43
N THR A 62 1.94 4.94 -18.90
CA THR A 62 2.32 4.96 -20.29
C THR A 62 3.20 3.75 -20.62
N VAL A 63 3.45 3.51 -21.92
CA VAL A 63 4.42 2.50 -22.36
C VAL A 63 5.81 2.79 -21.77
N ALA A 64 6.20 4.07 -21.68
CA ALA A 64 7.47 4.45 -21.08
C ALA A 64 7.57 4.11 -19.58
N ASP A 65 6.44 4.16 -18.84
CA ASP A 65 6.43 3.73 -17.43
C ASP A 65 6.63 2.22 -17.31
N VAL A 66 6.04 1.44 -18.23
CA VAL A 66 6.23 -0.02 -18.30
C VAL A 66 7.68 -0.35 -18.57
N GLU A 67 8.28 0.25 -19.60
CA GLU A 67 9.68 0.07 -19.96
C GLU A 67 10.61 0.46 -18.79
N PHE A 68 10.32 1.59 -18.14
CA PHE A 68 11.07 2.02 -16.96
C PHE A 68 11.04 0.98 -15.84
N MET A 69 9.85 0.43 -15.50
CA MET A 69 9.74 -0.58 -14.46
C MET A 69 10.47 -1.88 -14.83
N GLN A 70 10.42 -2.29 -16.09
CA GLN A 70 11.13 -3.47 -16.59
C GLN A 70 12.64 -3.29 -16.49
N ASP A 71 13.18 -2.17 -16.96
CA ASP A 71 14.60 -1.87 -16.92
C ASP A 71 15.12 -1.73 -15.49
N MET A 72 14.32 -1.11 -14.60
CA MET A 72 14.68 -0.94 -13.20
C MET A 72 14.73 -2.26 -12.43
N ILE A 73 13.93 -3.27 -12.76
CA ILE A 73 14.06 -4.62 -12.19
C ILE A 73 15.45 -5.19 -12.45
N ILE A 74 15.93 -5.07 -13.68
CA ILE A 74 17.28 -5.54 -14.07
C ILE A 74 18.37 -4.74 -13.36
N HIS A 75 18.22 -3.41 -13.33
CA HIS A 75 19.16 -2.52 -12.66
C HIS A 75 19.27 -2.81 -11.15
N HIS A 76 18.14 -3.01 -10.46
CA HIS A 76 18.11 -3.33 -9.04
C HIS A 76 18.71 -4.71 -8.75
N HIS A 77 18.51 -5.67 -9.65
CA HIS A 77 19.16 -6.97 -9.53
C HIS A 77 20.68 -6.88 -9.63
N GLN A 78 21.23 -6.02 -10.49
CA GLN A 78 22.68 -5.75 -10.55
C GLN A 78 23.20 -5.19 -9.22
N ALA A 79 22.43 -4.30 -8.58
CA ALA A 79 22.79 -3.77 -7.26
C ALA A 79 22.81 -4.87 -6.18
N LEU A 80 21.89 -5.86 -6.23
CA LEU A 80 21.94 -7.05 -5.37
C LEU A 80 23.21 -7.86 -5.57
N LEU A 81 23.60 -8.09 -6.81
CA LEU A 81 24.84 -8.82 -7.12
C LEU A 81 26.08 -8.08 -6.60
N MET A 82 26.14 -6.75 -6.80
CA MET A 82 27.23 -5.93 -6.29
C MET A 82 27.28 -5.90 -4.76
N SER A 83 26.15 -5.79 -4.08
CA SER A 83 26.11 -5.78 -2.61
C SER A 83 26.65 -7.08 -2.00
N ARG A 84 26.35 -8.22 -2.64
CA ARG A 84 26.83 -9.54 -2.21
C ARG A 84 28.35 -9.72 -2.37
N LEU A 85 28.98 -9.01 -3.31
CA LEU A 85 30.42 -9.02 -3.48
C LEU A 85 31.16 -8.31 -2.33
N ALA A 86 30.48 -7.50 -1.52
CA ALA A 86 31.09 -6.85 -0.38
C ALA A 86 31.55 -7.86 0.68
N VAL A 87 30.76 -8.92 0.94
CA VAL A 87 31.03 -9.92 1.98
C VAL A 87 32.41 -10.58 1.84
N PRO A 88 32.80 -11.14 0.67
CA PRO A 88 34.12 -11.71 0.47
C PRO A 88 35.22 -10.65 0.23
N SER A 89 34.88 -9.37 -0.01
CA SER A 89 35.81 -8.35 -0.48
C SER A 89 36.32 -7.40 0.61
N THR A 90 35.65 -7.34 1.78
CA THR A 90 36.01 -6.41 2.85
C THR A 90 35.65 -6.94 4.23
N ASN A 91 36.40 -6.49 5.24
CA ASN A 91 36.05 -6.68 6.66
C ASN A 91 35.62 -5.34 7.31
N ASN A 92 35.43 -4.29 6.55
CA ASN A 92 34.93 -3.02 7.08
C ASN A 92 33.45 -3.12 7.39
N GLN A 93 33.10 -3.04 8.70
CA GLN A 93 31.74 -3.21 9.17
C GLN A 93 30.77 -2.19 8.54
N ALA A 94 31.18 -0.94 8.36
CA ALA A 94 30.31 0.07 7.77
C ALA A 94 29.94 -0.26 6.30
N ILE A 95 30.86 -0.86 5.54
CA ILE A 95 30.61 -1.31 4.16
C ILE A 95 29.67 -2.54 4.18
N LEU A 96 29.91 -3.48 5.08
CA LEU A 96 29.05 -4.67 5.23
C LEU A 96 27.62 -4.29 5.64
N ASP A 97 27.47 -3.36 6.56
CA ASP A 97 26.15 -2.84 6.97
C ASP A 97 25.43 -2.10 5.84
N LEU A 98 26.17 -1.33 5.03
CA LEU A 98 25.62 -0.67 3.84
C LEU A 98 25.17 -1.70 2.81
N ALA A 99 26.00 -2.70 2.51
CA ALA A 99 25.67 -3.76 1.57
C ALA A 99 24.42 -4.55 2.01
N GLY A 100 24.30 -4.84 3.33
CA GLY A 100 23.11 -5.47 3.88
C GLY A 100 21.84 -4.65 3.71
N ARG A 101 21.90 -3.34 3.90
CA ARG A 101 20.74 -2.45 3.65
C ARG A 101 20.37 -2.42 2.17
N ILE A 102 21.35 -2.37 1.27
CA ILE A 102 21.11 -2.42 -0.17
C ILE A 102 20.45 -3.76 -0.55
N ASP A 103 20.94 -4.90 -0.04
CA ASP A 103 20.37 -6.22 -0.35
C ASP A 103 18.89 -6.32 0.04
N VAL A 104 18.48 -5.77 1.19
CA VAL A 104 17.09 -5.75 1.63
C VAL A 104 16.24 -4.79 0.79
N SER A 105 16.66 -3.52 0.67
CA SER A 105 15.89 -2.49 -0.04
C SER A 105 15.66 -2.86 -1.50
N GLN A 106 16.69 -3.34 -2.20
CA GLN A 106 16.59 -3.67 -3.62
C GLN A 106 15.67 -4.87 -3.89
N LYS A 107 15.60 -5.85 -2.98
CA LYS A 107 14.63 -6.96 -3.07
C LYS A 107 13.19 -6.48 -2.95
N ASP A 108 12.93 -5.60 -2.01
CA ASP A 108 11.59 -5.05 -1.79
C ASP A 108 11.15 -4.22 -3.01
N GLU A 109 12.06 -3.42 -3.57
CA GLU A 109 11.80 -2.59 -4.74
C GLU A 109 11.57 -3.43 -6.00
N ILE A 110 12.32 -4.51 -6.23
CA ILE A 110 12.08 -5.47 -7.32
C ILE A 110 10.68 -6.08 -7.16
N SER A 111 10.33 -6.54 -5.97
CA SER A 111 9.02 -7.14 -5.71
C SER A 111 7.88 -6.16 -5.95
N PHE A 112 8.05 -4.89 -5.57
CA PHE A 112 7.11 -3.83 -5.86
C PHE A 112 6.92 -3.61 -7.37
N MET A 113 8.00 -3.48 -8.12
CA MET A 113 7.94 -3.25 -9.57
C MET A 113 7.32 -4.44 -10.31
N GLN A 114 7.66 -5.67 -9.91
CA GLN A 114 7.03 -6.88 -10.45
C GLN A 114 5.52 -6.92 -10.17
N GLY A 115 5.10 -6.59 -8.95
CA GLY A 115 3.69 -6.49 -8.58
C GLY A 115 2.96 -5.44 -9.41
N TRP A 116 3.56 -4.25 -9.57
CA TRP A 116 3.00 -3.17 -10.37
C TRP A 116 2.76 -3.57 -11.83
N LEU A 117 3.71 -4.29 -12.45
CA LEU A 117 3.58 -4.82 -13.82
C LEU A 117 2.49 -5.89 -13.91
N GLN A 118 2.47 -6.84 -12.96
CA GLN A 118 1.49 -7.94 -12.93
C GLN A 118 0.05 -7.44 -12.80
N GLU A 119 -0.20 -6.45 -11.93
CA GLU A 119 -1.52 -5.83 -11.76
C GLU A 119 -2.04 -5.21 -13.07
N ARG A 120 -1.14 -4.76 -13.94
CA ARG A 120 -1.44 -4.16 -15.24
C ARG A 120 -1.40 -5.16 -16.39
N LYS A 121 -1.14 -6.45 -16.09
CA LYS A 121 -0.98 -7.54 -17.08
C LYS A 121 0.19 -7.31 -18.04
N GLU A 122 1.18 -6.54 -17.58
CA GLU A 122 2.42 -6.31 -18.29
C GLU A 122 3.46 -7.36 -17.93
N HIS A 123 4.39 -7.60 -18.84
CA HIS A 123 5.48 -8.57 -18.63
C HIS A 123 6.44 -8.07 -17.55
N ALA A 124 6.65 -8.88 -16.49
CA ALA A 124 7.69 -8.65 -15.51
C ALA A 124 8.91 -9.52 -15.85
N PRO A 125 10.08 -8.92 -16.17
CA PRO A 125 11.28 -9.69 -16.52
C PRO A 125 11.78 -10.51 -15.33
N ASP A 126 12.35 -11.68 -15.62
CA ASP A 126 13.13 -12.43 -14.64
C ASP A 126 14.59 -11.93 -14.67
N PRO A 127 15.03 -11.21 -13.63
CA PRO A 127 16.37 -10.64 -13.62
C PRO A 127 17.50 -11.68 -13.58
N SER A 128 17.18 -12.94 -13.24
CA SER A 128 18.16 -14.03 -13.21
C SER A 128 18.42 -14.64 -14.59
N ALA A 129 17.50 -14.47 -15.54
CA ALA A 129 17.59 -15.09 -16.87
C ALA A 129 18.69 -14.47 -17.74
N GLU A 130 18.94 -13.15 -17.62
CA GLU A 130 19.92 -12.46 -18.45
C GLU A 130 21.38 -12.81 -18.14
N HIS A 131 21.66 -13.35 -16.95
CA HIS A 131 23.03 -13.77 -16.58
C HIS A 131 23.43 -15.14 -17.12
N SER A 132 22.48 -15.91 -17.68
CA SER A 132 22.75 -17.24 -18.24
C SER A 132 23.35 -17.19 -19.66
N GLU A 133 23.24 -16.07 -20.37
CA GLU A 133 23.69 -15.96 -21.77
C GLU A 133 25.17 -15.56 -21.93
N HIS A 134 25.86 -15.14 -20.85
CA HIS A 134 27.26 -14.69 -20.91
C HIS A 134 28.29 -15.68 -20.35
N THR A 135 27.89 -16.91 -20.06
CA THR A 135 28.82 -17.99 -19.72
C THR A 135 29.22 -18.79 -20.96
N HIS A 136 30.13 -18.24 -21.75
CA HIS A 136 30.91 -18.94 -22.76
C HIS A 136 32.39 -18.84 -22.44
#